data_20d03127bb5256f6c3138f3c78d08ffd
#
_entry.id   20d03127bb5256f6c3138f3c78d08ffd
#
_cell.length_a   1.000
_cell.length_b   1.000
_cell.length_c   1.000
_cell.angle_alpha   90.00
_cell.angle_beta   90.00
_cell.angle_gamma   90.00
#
_symmetry.space_group_name_H-M   'P 1'
#
loop_
_entity.id
_entity.type
_entity.pdbx_description
1 polymer ?
#
loop_
_entity_poly.entity_id
_entity_poly.type
_entity_poly.pdbx_seq_one_letter_code
_entity_poly.pdbx_strand_id
1 'polypeptide(L)'
;IFGISGTLISVLIRIELYSSGNRIISPENQNFYNISITLHGFLMIFFLVMPGLFGGFGNYFVPIFQGSPEVVYPRVNNFSILILLLSYLFLILSLLLEFGAGTGWTLYPPLSTSFMSLSPSSTGNLIFGLLISGISSCLTSLNFWITILNLRSYYLTLKTIPLFPWAFLITAFMLLLTLPILSGTLLLILGDLHSNTLFFDPTFGGDPIFYQHLFWFFGHPEV
;
A
#
# COMPACT_ATOMS: atom_id res chain seq x y z
N ILE A 1 -0.05 0.13 16.55
CA ILE A 1 -0.81 -1.13 16.50
C ILE A 1 -0.47 -1.90 15.23
N PHE A 2 -0.64 -1.32 14.03
CA PHE A 2 -0.40 -2.00 12.74
C PHE A 2 1.02 -2.54 12.59
N GLY A 3 2.04 -1.77 12.99
CA GLY A 3 3.42 -2.21 12.98
C GLY A 3 3.70 -3.37 13.93
N ILE A 4 3.06 -3.39 15.11
CA ILE A 4 3.20 -4.49 16.08
C ILE A 4 2.61 -5.78 15.50
N SER A 5 1.43 -5.73 14.91
CA SER A 5 0.82 -6.90 14.26
C SER A 5 1.68 -7.43 13.11
N GLY A 6 2.20 -6.53 12.25
CA GLY A 6 3.12 -6.90 11.18
C GLY A 6 4.43 -7.54 11.69
N THR A 7 4.97 -7.04 12.81
CA THR A 7 6.16 -7.62 13.44
C THR A 7 5.88 -9.00 14.02
N LEU A 8 4.75 -9.22 14.68
CA LEU A 8 4.37 -10.54 15.19
C LEU A 8 4.25 -11.57 14.07
N ILE A 9 3.65 -11.18 12.94
CA ILE A 9 3.58 -12.04 11.76
C ILE A 9 4.99 -12.34 11.22
N SER A 10 5.91 -11.37 11.19
CA SER A 10 7.28 -11.62 10.72
C SER A 10 8.03 -12.61 11.62
N VAL A 11 7.83 -12.54 12.93
CA VAL A 11 8.41 -13.51 13.87
C VAL A 11 7.89 -14.92 13.57
N LEU A 12 6.59 -15.07 13.36
CA LEU A 12 5.98 -16.36 12.99
C LEU A 12 6.58 -16.91 11.69
N ILE A 13 6.70 -16.08 10.65
CA ILE A 13 7.32 -16.47 9.38
C ILE A 13 8.79 -16.91 9.60
N ARG A 14 9.54 -16.19 10.41
CA ARG A 14 10.95 -16.51 10.68
C ARG A 14 11.14 -17.78 11.50
N ILE A 15 10.25 -18.05 12.46
CA ILE A 15 10.29 -19.30 13.23
C ILE A 15 9.97 -20.49 12.32
N GLU A 16 8.99 -20.37 11.42
CA GLU A 16 8.68 -21.43 10.45
C GLU A 16 9.85 -21.73 9.53
N LEU A 17 10.61 -20.72 9.12
CA LEU A 17 11.78 -20.84 8.26
C LEU A 17 13.08 -21.18 9.01
N TYR A 18 13.06 -21.29 10.34
CA TYR A 18 14.26 -21.50 11.14
C TYR A 18 14.94 -22.84 10.86
N SER A 19 14.17 -23.90 10.68
CA SER A 19 14.68 -25.24 10.40
C SER A 19 13.75 -26.00 9.43
N SER A 20 14.35 -26.85 8.60
CA SER A 20 13.58 -27.78 7.76
C SER A 20 12.77 -28.75 8.63
N GLY A 21 11.48 -28.93 8.30
CA GLY A 21 10.58 -29.79 9.07
C GLY A 21 10.02 -29.14 10.35
N ASN A 22 10.24 -27.85 10.57
CA ASN A 22 9.51 -27.09 11.58
C ASN A 22 8.02 -27.12 11.23
N ARG A 23 7.15 -27.44 12.20
CA ARG A 23 5.71 -27.66 12.00
C ARG A 23 4.85 -26.75 12.86
N ILE A 24 5.27 -25.52 13.04
CA ILE A 24 4.41 -24.52 13.70
C ILE A 24 3.20 -24.25 12.81
N ILE A 25 3.42 -24.11 11.50
CA ILE A 25 2.35 -24.11 10.51
C ILE A 25 2.22 -25.54 9.99
N SER A 26 1.06 -26.16 10.19
CA SER A 26 0.80 -27.50 9.71
C SER A 26 1.02 -27.59 8.19
N PRO A 27 1.65 -28.67 7.66
CA PRO A 27 1.79 -28.88 6.22
C PRO A 27 0.47 -28.87 5.46
N GLU A 28 -0.62 -29.20 6.13
CA GLU A 28 -1.97 -29.16 5.57
C GLU A 28 -2.50 -27.73 5.40
N ASN A 29 -1.90 -26.76 6.10
CA ASN A 29 -2.32 -25.36 6.10
C ASN A 29 -1.27 -24.43 5.48
N GLN A 30 -0.69 -24.80 4.35
CA GLN A 30 0.27 -23.95 3.62
C GLN A 30 -0.32 -22.60 3.20
N ASN A 31 -1.64 -22.55 3.00
CA ASN A 31 -2.32 -21.31 2.69
C ASN A 31 -2.16 -20.26 3.80
N PHE A 32 -2.13 -20.68 5.07
CA PHE A 32 -1.89 -19.76 6.19
C PHE A 32 -0.49 -19.11 6.12
N TYR A 33 0.53 -19.84 5.67
CA TYR A 33 1.86 -19.25 5.44
C TYR A 33 1.81 -18.20 4.33
N ASN A 34 1.14 -18.49 3.21
CA ASN A 34 0.99 -17.55 2.10
C ASN A 34 0.21 -16.28 2.50
N ILE A 35 -0.83 -16.43 3.31
CA ILE A 35 -1.55 -15.29 3.90
C ILE A 35 -0.62 -14.48 4.82
N SER A 36 0.18 -15.16 5.64
CA SER A 36 1.09 -14.49 6.58
C SER A 36 2.12 -13.62 5.85
N ILE A 37 2.76 -14.12 4.79
CA ILE A 37 3.72 -13.32 4.01
C ILE A 37 3.04 -12.18 3.27
N THR A 38 1.84 -12.38 2.75
CA THR A 38 1.04 -11.35 2.08
C THR A 38 0.72 -10.21 3.04
N LEU A 39 0.19 -10.54 4.20
CA LEU A 39 -0.17 -9.57 5.22
C LEU A 39 1.01 -8.83 5.81
N HIS A 40 2.11 -9.55 6.08
CA HIS A 40 3.32 -8.91 6.57
C HIS A 40 3.77 -7.82 5.60
N GLY A 41 3.82 -8.11 4.30
CA GLY A 41 4.17 -7.13 3.27
C GLY A 41 3.25 -5.90 3.30
N PHE A 42 1.93 -6.10 3.28
CA PHE A 42 0.97 -4.99 3.31
C PHE A 42 1.04 -4.16 4.58
N LEU A 43 1.07 -4.80 5.75
CA LEU A 43 1.09 -4.10 7.03
C LEU A 43 2.35 -3.25 7.19
N MET A 44 3.50 -3.78 6.79
CA MET A 44 4.77 -3.08 6.97
C MET A 44 4.96 -1.94 5.97
N ILE A 45 4.57 -2.11 4.72
CA ILE A 45 4.73 -1.09 3.68
C ILE A 45 3.63 -0.02 3.80
N PHE A 46 2.37 -0.40 3.62
CA PHE A 46 1.26 0.54 3.49
C PHE A 46 0.70 1.06 4.81
N PHE A 47 0.86 0.34 5.93
CA PHE A 47 0.27 0.71 7.22
C PHE A 47 1.29 1.05 8.30
N LEU A 48 2.58 0.83 8.09
CA LEU A 48 3.64 1.26 9.01
C LEU A 48 4.57 2.28 8.36
N VAL A 49 5.29 1.90 7.30
CA VAL A 49 6.35 2.75 6.73
C VAL A 49 5.77 4.02 6.10
N MET A 50 4.80 3.88 5.20
CA MET A 50 4.19 5.05 4.58
C MET A 50 3.51 5.99 5.59
N PRO A 51 2.58 5.52 6.44
CA PRO A 51 1.96 6.41 7.42
C PRO A 51 2.94 6.93 8.47
N GLY A 52 3.94 6.17 8.84
CA GLY A 52 4.97 6.59 9.78
C GLY A 52 5.82 7.73 9.25
N LEU A 53 6.33 7.58 8.02
CA LEU A 53 7.14 8.61 7.37
C LEU A 53 6.31 9.82 6.97
N PHE A 54 5.26 9.64 6.16
CA PHE A 54 4.44 10.74 5.67
C PHE A 54 3.49 11.29 6.74
N GLY A 55 2.70 10.43 7.37
CA GLY A 55 1.72 10.85 8.36
C GLY A 55 2.34 11.33 9.66
N GLY A 56 3.37 10.65 10.17
CA GLY A 56 4.06 11.00 11.40
C GLY A 56 5.13 12.07 11.19
N PHE A 57 6.28 11.66 10.70
CA PHE A 57 7.44 12.55 10.57
C PHE A 57 7.20 13.71 9.61
N GLY A 58 6.49 13.48 8.49
CA GLY A 58 6.17 14.52 7.53
C GLY A 58 5.34 15.64 8.13
N ASN A 59 4.22 15.33 8.78
CA ASN A 59 3.34 16.32 9.39
C ASN A 59 4.00 17.07 10.56
N TYR A 60 4.97 16.46 11.21
CA TYR A 60 5.71 17.09 12.29
C TYR A 60 6.85 17.97 11.79
N PHE A 61 7.74 17.45 10.97
CA PHE A 61 8.97 18.14 10.59
C PHE A 61 8.80 19.10 9.41
N VAL A 62 7.94 18.83 8.43
CA VAL A 62 7.78 19.71 7.26
C VAL A 62 7.33 21.11 7.68
N PRO A 63 6.30 21.32 8.53
CA PRO A 63 5.94 22.65 9.01
C PRO A 63 7.06 23.33 9.79
N ILE A 64 7.77 22.61 10.66
CA ILE A 64 8.87 23.16 11.44
C ILE A 64 9.98 23.68 10.54
N PHE A 65 10.43 22.89 9.57
CA PHE A 65 11.50 23.30 8.65
C PHE A 65 11.09 24.43 7.70
N GLN A 66 9.80 24.65 7.50
CA GLN A 66 9.28 25.73 6.67
C GLN A 66 8.89 26.99 7.45
N GLY A 67 8.84 26.89 8.79
CA GLY A 67 8.36 27.96 9.64
C GLY A 67 6.88 28.24 9.46
N SER A 68 6.10 27.23 9.07
CA SER A 68 4.65 27.30 8.94
C SER A 68 3.96 26.73 10.19
N PRO A 69 2.77 27.25 10.58
CA PRO A 69 2.06 26.73 11.75
C PRO A 69 1.52 25.31 11.54
N GLU A 70 1.09 25.00 10.31
CA GLU A 70 0.49 23.71 9.92
C GLU A 70 0.69 23.47 8.42
N VAL A 71 0.23 22.31 7.93
CA VAL A 71 0.09 22.02 6.50
C VAL A 71 -1.03 22.87 5.89
N VAL A 72 -1.04 23.06 4.57
CA VAL A 72 -2.04 23.93 3.88
C VAL A 72 -3.48 23.47 4.12
N TYR A 73 -3.71 22.15 4.12
CA TYR A 73 -5.05 21.58 4.28
C TYR A 73 -5.15 20.65 5.51
N PRO A 74 -5.27 21.19 6.73
CA PRO A 74 -5.31 20.37 7.95
C PRO A 74 -6.53 19.45 8.02
N ARG A 75 -7.67 19.87 7.46
CA ARG A 75 -8.88 19.04 7.39
C ARG A 75 -8.71 17.85 6.45
N VAL A 76 -8.06 18.05 5.30
CA VAL A 76 -7.72 16.96 4.37
C VAL A 76 -6.73 15.99 5.01
N ASN A 77 -5.79 16.50 5.79
CA ASN A 77 -4.85 15.68 6.54
C ASN A 77 -5.56 14.75 7.54
N ASN A 78 -6.51 15.30 8.32
CA ASN A 78 -7.34 14.48 9.23
C ASN A 78 -8.21 13.48 8.46
N PHE A 79 -8.79 13.87 7.34
CA PHE A 79 -9.61 12.99 6.51
C PHE A 79 -8.79 11.82 5.94
N SER A 80 -7.53 12.06 5.55
CA SER A 80 -6.67 11.02 5.01
C SER A 80 -6.39 9.89 6.02
N ILE A 81 -6.19 10.23 7.30
CA ILE A 81 -5.99 9.20 8.33
C ILE A 81 -7.27 8.41 8.62
N LEU A 82 -8.45 9.04 8.58
CA LEU A 82 -9.72 8.35 8.75
C LEU A 82 -9.98 7.35 7.61
N ILE A 83 -9.68 7.74 6.38
CA ILE A 83 -9.74 6.84 5.21
C ILE A 83 -8.75 5.68 5.36
N LEU A 84 -7.55 5.91 5.88
CA LEU A 84 -6.57 4.84 6.10
C LEU A 84 -7.08 3.81 7.11
N LEU A 85 -7.78 4.24 8.17
CA LEU A 85 -8.42 3.32 9.11
C LEU A 85 -9.50 2.45 8.43
N LEU A 86 -10.28 3.04 7.54
CA LEU A 86 -11.26 2.29 6.75
C LEU A 86 -10.57 1.25 5.85
N SER A 87 -9.47 1.63 5.20
CA SER A 87 -8.64 0.71 4.41
C SER A 87 -8.17 -0.50 5.23
N TYR A 88 -7.73 -0.26 6.46
CA TYR A 88 -7.32 -1.34 7.37
C TYR A 88 -8.45 -2.28 7.75
N LEU A 89 -9.69 -1.77 7.89
CA LEU A 89 -10.86 -2.63 8.13
C LEU A 89 -11.09 -3.61 6.97
N PHE A 90 -10.94 -3.17 5.72
CA PHE A 90 -11.03 -4.05 4.56
C PHE A 90 -9.94 -5.12 4.55
N LEU A 91 -8.72 -4.77 4.99
CA LEU A 91 -7.63 -5.73 5.14
C LEU A 91 -7.95 -6.78 6.20
N ILE A 92 -8.53 -6.41 7.34
CA ILE A 92 -8.99 -7.37 8.36
C ILE A 92 -10.12 -8.24 7.80
N LEU A 93 -11.10 -7.64 7.10
CA LEU A 93 -12.18 -8.40 6.47
C LEU A 93 -11.64 -9.44 5.49
N SER A 94 -10.59 -9.13 4.75
CA SER A 94 -9.95 -10.09 3.84
C SER A 94 -9.39 -11.33 4.55
N LEU A 95 -9.06 -11.21 5.83
CA LEU A 95 -8.60 -12.33 6.67
C LEU A 95 -9.73 -13.19 7.24
N LEU A 96 -10.86 -12.53 7.52
CA LEU A 96 -12.01 -13.19 8.16
C LEU A 96 -12.90 -13.90 7.14
N LEU A 97 -12.75 -13.58 5.86
CA LEU A 97 -13.55 -14.18 4.79
C LEU A 97 -12.86 -15.39 4.20
N GLU A 98 -13.62 -16.48 4.06
CA GLU A 98 -13.19 -17.71 3.40
C GLU A 98 -11.81 -18.22 3.86
N PHE A 99 -10.89 -18.40 2.89
CA PHE A 99 -9.55 -18.93 3.13
C PHE A 99 -8.45 -17.85 3.19
N GLY A 100 -8.82 -16.56 3.14
CA GLY A 100 -7.88 -15.46 3.10
C GLY A 100 -7.18 -15.27 1.74
N ALA A 101 -6.48 -14.17 1.55
CA ALA A 101 -5.75 -13.86 0.32
C ALA A 101 -4.27 -14.27 0.45
N GLY A 102 -3.91 -15.40 -0.12
CA GLY A 102 -2.55 -15.96 -0.11
C GLY A 102 -1.79 -15.71 -1.42
N THR A 103 -1.86 -14.51 -1.98
CA THR A 103 -1.35 -14.15 -3.32
C THR A 103 0.03 -13.48 -3.33
N GLY A 104 0.59 -13.16 -2.16
CA GLY A 104 1.72 -12.24 -2.04
C GLY A 104 1.28 -10.77 -2.13
N TRP A 105 2.11 -9.86 -1.62
CA TRP A 105 1.79 -8.43 -1.60
C TRP A 105 1.78 -7.78 -3.00
N THR A 106 2.42 -8.41 -3.98
CA THR A 106 2.45 -7.94 -5.38
C THR A 106 1.19 -8.27 -6.17
N LEU A 107 0.32 -9.16 -5.67
CA LEU A 107 -0.95 -9.54 -6.30
C LEU A 107 -0.82 -10.00 -7.76
N TYR A 108 0.20 -10.77 -8.08
CA TYR A 108 0.44 -11.18 -9.47
C TYR A 108 -0.68 -12.07 -10.03
N PRO A 109 -1.26 -11.72 -11.19
CA PRO A 109 -2.08 -12.64 -11.94
C PRO A 109 -1.21 -13.74 -12.60
N PRO A 110 -1.74 -14.95 -12.87
CA PRO A 110 -3.13 -15.37 -12.66
C PRO A 110 -3.44 -15.82 -11.22
N LEU A 111 -2.46 -15.86 -10.28
CA LEU A 111 -2.67 -16.32 -8.91
C LEU A 111 -3.69 -15.48 -8.15
N SER A 112 -3.76 -14.17 -8.40
CA SER A 112 -4.69 -13.23 -7.77
C SER A 112 -6.04 -13.12 -8.45
N THR A 113 -6.24 -13.77 -9.61
CA THR A 113 -7.49 -13.72 -10.38
C THR A 113 -8.35 -14.96 -10.17
N SER A 114 -9.56 -14.95 -10.69
CA SER A 114 -10.60 -15.97 -10.46
C SER A 114 -10.18 -17.41 -10.78
N PHE A 115 -9.25 -17.60 -11.72
CA PHE A 115 -8.82 -18.93 -12.14
C PHE A 115 -8.00 -19.69 -11.10
N MET A 116 -7.21 -19.01 -10.28
CA MET A 116 -6.31 -19.63 -9.31
C MET A 116 -6.49 -19.12 -7.87
N SER A 117 -7.30 -18.09 -7.67
CA SER A 117 -7.57 -17.58 -6.33
C SER A 117 -8.40 -18.56 -5.52
N LEU A 118 -7.86 -19.03 -4.40
CA LEU A 118 -8.58 -19.87 -3.43
C LEU A 118 -9.73 -19.12 -2.77
N SER A 119 -9.70 -17.79 -2.78
CA SER A 119 -10.69 -16.93 -2.11
C SER A 119 -10.83 -15.61 -2.85
N PRO A 120 -11.66 -15.56 -3.91
CA PRO A 120 -11.88 -14.32 -4.67
C PRO A 120 -12.42 -13.17 -3.83
N SER A 121 -13.30 -13.46 -2.87
CA SER A 121 -13.88 -12.47 -1.95
C SER A 121 -12.82 -11.85 -1.05
N SER A 122 -11.90 -12.66 -0.50
CA SER A 122 -10.79 -12.17 0.35
C SER A 122 -9.82 -11.31 -0.45
N THR A 123 -9.46 -11.76 -1.65
CA THR A 123 -8.58 -10.99 -2.56
C THR A 123 -9.24 -9.69 -2.98
N GLY A 124 -10.53 -9.70 -3.31
CA GLY A 124 -11.30 -8.51 -3.64
C GLY A 124 -11.31 -7.48 -2.50
N ASN A 125 -11.56 -7.91 -1.26
CA ASN A 125 -11.52 -7.01 -0.09
C ASN A 125 -10.12 -6.43 0.17
N LEU A 126 -9.07 -7.22 -0.01
CA LEU A 126 -7.71 -6.74 0.11
C LEU A 126 -7.39 -5.67 -0.95
N ILE A 127 -7.83 -5.86 -2.19
CA ILE A 127 -7.68 -4.87 -3.27
C ILE A 127 -8.48 -3.60 -2.97
N PHE A 128 -9.72 -3.70 -2.46
CA PHE A 128 -10.49 -2.54 -2.01
C PHE A 128 -9.76 -1.77 -0.90
N GLY A 129 -9.19 -2.47 0.06
CA GLY A 129 -8.35 -1.86 1.09
C GLY A 129 -7.21 -1.05 0.49
N LEU A 130 -6.48 -1.61 -0.50
CA LEU A 130 -5.40 -0.91 -1.18
C LEU A 130 -5.87 0.31 -1.98
N LEU A 131 -6.98 0.21 -2.69
CA LEU A 131 -7.56 1.35 -3.41
C LEU A 131 -7.87 2.52 -2.47
N ILE A 132 -8.48 2.21 -1.32
CA ILE A 132 -8.79 3.22 -0.29
C ILE A 132 -7.52 3.81 0.31
N SER A 133 -6.48 2.99 0.58
CA SER A 133 -5.19 3.49 1.07
C SER A 133 -4.49 4.37 0.03
N GLY A 134 -4.64 4.04 -1.26
CA GLY A 134 -4.15 4.85 -2.37
C GLY A 134 -4.77 6.25 -2.39
N ILE A 135 -6.08 6.36 -2.17
CA ILE A 135 -6.77 7.66 -2.04
C ILE A 135 -6.20 8.46 -0.86
N SER A 136 -6.02 7.83 0.30
CA SER A 136 -5.41 8.46 1.48
C SER A 136 -4.02 9.01 1.16
N SER A 137 -3.19 8.23 0.48
CA SER A 137 -1.82 8.60 0.12
C SER A 137 -1.77 9.72 -0.92
N CYS A 138 -2.70 9.73 -1.89
CA CYS A 138 -2.84 10.84 -2.84
C CYS A 138 -3.20 12.16 -2.14
N LEU A 139 -4.13 12.13 -1.19
CA LEU A 139 -4.52 13.32 -0.42
C LEU A 139 -3.35 13.86 0.41
N THR A 140 -2.62 12.98 1.06
CA THR A 140 -1.43 13.35 1.85
C THR A 140 -0.33 13.93 0.96
N SER A 141 -0.07 13.32 -0.19
CA SER A 141 0.94 13.78 -1.14
C SER A 141 0.59 15.15 -1.72
N LEU A 142 -0.68 15.36 -2.11
CA LEU A 142 -1.16 16.67 -2.56
C LEU A 142 -0.97 17.74 -1.49
N ASN A 143 -1.29 17.41 -0.24
CA ASN A 143 -1.15 18.33 0.88
C ASN A 143 0.32 18.74 1.08
N PHE A 144 1.26 17.80 1.10
CA PHE A 144 2.70 18.13 1.22
C PHE A 144 3.23 18.89 0.03
N TRP A 145 2.85 18.53 -1.18
CA TRP A 145 3.30 19.25 -2.36
C TRP A 145 2.93 20.73 -2.28
N ILE A 146 1.66 21.03 -2.02
CA ILE A 146 1.19 22.41 -1.94
C ILE A 146 1.80 23.13 -0.71
N THR A 147 1.93 22.44 0.42
CA THR A 147 2.54 22.99 1.63
C THR A 147 3.97 23.45 1.36
N ILE A 148 4.79 22.59 0.74
CA ILE A 148 6.19 22.89 0.49
C ILE A 148 6.37 23.96 -0.56
N LEU A 149 5.51 24.04 -1.56
CA LEU A 149 5.61 25.05 -2.61
C LEU A 149 5.10 26.43 -2.18
N ASN A 150 4.03 26.50 -1.35
CA ASN A 150 3.31 27.73 -1.11
C ASN A 150 3.39 28.28 0.31
N LEU A 151 3.66 27.43 1.31
CA LEU A 151 3.56 27.83 2.72
C LEU A 151 4.92 28.04 3.41
N ARG A 152 5.95 28.38 2.65
CA ARG A 152 7.27 28.71 3.20
C ARG A 152 7.26 30.08 3.86
N SER A 153 8.04 30.23 4.94
CA SER A 153 8.30 31.54 5.54
C SER A 153 8.97 32.48 4.52
N TYR A 154 8.76 33.78 4.68
CA TYR A 154 9.17 34.83 3.72
C TYR A 154 10.65 34.73 3.29
N TYR A 155 11.52 34.34 4.22
CA TYR A 155 12.97 34.24 3.95
C TYR A 155 13.43 32.92 3.37
N LEU A 156 12.55 31.90 3.30
CA LEU A 156 12.87 30.59 2.79
C LEU A 156 12.54 30.46 1.30
N THR A 157 13.58 30.26 0.50
CA THR A 157 13.44 29.93 -0.93
C THR A 157 13.64 28.43 -1.14
N LEU A 158 13.25 27.90 -2.29
CA LEU A 158 13.52 26.49 -2.64
C LEU A 158 15.01 26.13 -2.59
N LYS A 159 15.91 27.12 -2.77
CA LYS A 159 17.37 26.89 -2.69
C LYS A 159 17.89 26.79 -1.26
N THR A 160 17.16 27.33 -0.29
CA THR A 160 17.60 27.44 1.11
C THR A 160 16.86 26.49 2.06
N ILE A 161 15.81 25.81 1.60
CA ILE A 161 15.13 24.80 2.41
C ILE A 161 16.04 23.61 2.66
N PRO A 162 15.96 22.95 3.86
CA PRO A 162 16.69 21.72 4.17
C PRO A 162 16.36 20.57 3.22
N LEU A 163 17.21 19.54 3.20
CA LEU A 163 17.02 18.35 2.35
C LEU A 163 15.76 17.56 2.69
N PHE A 164 15.32 17.58 3.94
CA PHE A 164 14.13 16.83 4.36
C PHE A 164 12.85 17.29 3.60
N PRO A 165 12.45 18.57 3.59
CA PRO A 165 11.35 19.03 2.75
C PRO A 165 11.55 18.75 1.25
N TRP A 166 12.77 18.82 0.74
CA TRP A 166 13.06 18.46 -0.66
C TRP A 166 12.75 16.97 -0.95
N ALA A 167 13.16 16.06 -0.06
CA ALA A 167 12.84 14.65 -0.20
C ALA A 167 11.32 14.44 -0.22
N PHE A 168 10.58 15.09 0.68
CA PHE A 168 9.10 15.02 0.71
C PHE A 168 8.44 15.61 -0.52
N LEU A 169 8.97 16.70 -1.05
CA LEU A 169 8.46 17.33 -2.27
C LEU A 169 8.55 16.39 -3.48
N ILE A 170 9.73 15.78 -3.68
CA ILE A 170 9.96 14.86 -4.80
C ILE A 170 9.13 13.58 -4.62
N THR A 171 9.10 13.01 -3.41
CA THR A 171 8.31 11.81 -3.13
C THR A 171 6.82 12.06 -3.32
N ALA A 172 6.29 13.20 -2.85
CA ALA A 172 4.89 13.57 -3.04
C ALA A 172 4.54 13.69 -4.53
N PHE A 173 5.42 14.28 -5.34
CA PHE A 173 5.25 14.36 -6.79
C PHE A 173 5.22 12.98 -7.44
N MET A 174 6.18 12.12 -7.09
CA MET A 174 6.23 10.74 -7.61
C MET A 174 4.97 9.95 -7.26
N LEU A 175 4.51 10.00 -6.00
CA LEU A 175 3.30 9.32 -5.55
C LEU A 175 2.05 9.80 -6.29
N LEU A 176 1.90 11.12 -6.52
CA LEU A 176 0.77 11.65 -7.28
C LEU A 176 0.71 11.15 -8.73
N LEU A 177 1.85 10.84 -9.33
CA LEU A 177 1.91 10.27 -10.68
C LEU A 177 1.67 8.75 -10.70
N THR A 178 2.21 8.03 -9.73
CA THR A 178 2.25 6.55 -9.78
C THR A 178 1.03 5.90 -9.14
N LEU A 179 0.43 6.48 -8.09
CA LEU A 179 -0.73 5.92 -7.42
C LEU A 179 -1.98 5.77 -8.31
N PRO A 180 -2.31 6.71 -9.21
CA PRO A 180 -3.42 6.51 -10.15
C PRO A 180 -3.20 5.31 -11.09
N ILE A 181 -1.97 5.05 -11.50
CA ILE A 181 -1.63 3.88 -12.33
C ILE A 181 -1.80 2.59 -11.56
N LEU A 182 -1.33 2.55 -10.30
CA LEU A 182 -1.59 1.41 -9.40
C LEU A 182 -3.10 1.20 -9.21
N SER A 183 -3.86 2.26 -8.95
CA SER A 183 -5.31 2.16 -8.77
C SER A 183 -5.99 1.60 -10.03
N GLY A 184 -5.60 2.05 -11.21
CA GLY A 184 -6.08 1.50 -12.48
C GLY A 184 -5.75 0.01 -12.63
N THR A 185 -4.52 -0.39 -12.30
CA THR A 185 -4.08 -1.78 -12.34
C THR A 185 -4.89 -2.67 -11.38
N LEU A 186 -5.15 -2.20 -10.18
CA LEU A 186 -5.97 -2.92 -9.19
C LEU A 186 -7.44 -3.04 -9.64
N LEU A 187 -7.98 -2.03 -10.31
CA LEU A 187 -9.33 -2.09 -10.88
C LEU A 187 -9.42 -3.13 -12.00
N LEU A 188 -8.37 -3.31 -12.81
CA LEU A 188 -8.33 -4.36 -13.84
C LEU A 188 -8.38 -5.76 -13.21
N ILE A 189 -7.64 -6.01 -12.09
CA ILE A 189 -7.75 -7.28 -11.35
C ILE A 189 -9.16 -7.48 -10.79
N LEU A 190 -9.78 -6.43 -10.22
CA LEU A 190 -11.16 -6.53 -9.74
C LEU A 190 -12.14 -6.88 -10.86
N GLY A 191 -11.91 -6.35 -12.06
CA GLY A 191 -12.65 -6.73 -13.27
C GLY A 191 -12.51 -8.22 -13.57
N ASP A 192 -11.28 -8.74 -13.54
CA ASP A 192 -11.01 -10.16 -13.78
C ASP A 192 -11.59 -11.06 -12.67
N LEU A 193 -11.64 -10.58 -11.42
CA LEU A 193 -12.21 -11.31 -10.28
C LEU A 193 -13.73 -11.38 -10.28
N HIS A 194 -14.41 -10.28 -10.60
CA HIS A 194 -15.84 -10.13 -10.34
C HIS A 194 -16.69 -9.87 -11.58
N SER A 195 -16.08 -9.41 -12.69
CA SER A 195 -16.79 -9.03 -13.91
C SER A 195 -16.48 -9.92 -15.11
N ASN A 196 -15.78 -11.04 -14.89
CA ASN A 196 -15.36 -11.98 -15.93
C ASN A 196 -14.60 -11.32 -17.10
N THR A 197 -13.83 -10.27 -16.83
CA THR A 197 -12.89 -9.71 -17.78
C THR A 197 -11.65 -10.60 -17.89
N LEU A 198 -10.88 -10.47 -18.95
CA LEU A 198 -9.76 -11.37 -19.26
C LEU A 198 -8.49 -10.56 -19.55
N PHE A 199 -8.28 -9.45 -18.82
CA PHE A 199 -7.13 -8.57 -19.03
C PHE A 199 -5.79 -9.27 -18.81
N PHE A 200 -5.74 -10.20 -17.86
CA PHE A 200 -4.51 -10.86 -17.44
C PHE A 200 -4.53 -12.38 -17.63
N ASP A 201 -5.52 -12.93 -18.33
CA ASP A 201 -5.60 -14.34 -18.65
C ASP A 201 -4.96 -14.64 -20.01
N PRO A 202 -3.80 -15.34 -20.04
CA PRO A 202 -3.09 -15.63 -21.28
C PRO A 202 -3.87 -16.58 -22.20
N THR A 203 -4.79 -17.39 -21.68
CA THR A 203 -5.57 -18.35 -22.50
C THR A 203 -6.54 -17.64 -23.45
N PHE A 204 -6.96 -16.43 -23.10
CA PHE A 204 -7.89 -15.61 -23.88
C PHE A 204 -7.23 -14.34 -24.42
N GLY A 205 -5.90 -14.30 -24.50
CA GLY A 205 -5.16 -13.19 -25.09
C GLY A 205 -4.82 -12.04 -24.12
N GLY A 206 -5.06 -12.22 -22.81
CA GLY A 206 -4.59 -11.31 -21.79
C GLY A 206 -3.09 -11.46 -21.52
N ASP A 207 -2.48 -10.46 -20.88
CA ASP A 207 -1.04 -10.46 -20.61
C ASP A 207 -0.74 -10.24 -19.10
N PRO A 208 -0.33 -11.29 -18.37
CA PRO A 208 0.10 -11.14 -16.96
C PRO A 208 1.35 -10.28 -16.80
N ILE A 209 2.23 -10.22 -17.80
CA ILE A 209 3.45 -9.41 -17.75
C ILE A 209 3.10 -7.92 -17.77
N PHE A 210 2.06 -7.55 -18.51
CA PHE A 210 1.53 -6.18 -18.53
C PHE A 210 1.14 -5.70 -17.12
N TYR A 211 0.51 -6.58 -16.31
CA TYR A 211 0.26 -6.29 -14.89
C TYR A 211 1.54 -5.96 -14.14
N GLN A 212 2.58 -6.78 -14.30
CA GLN A 212 3.84 -6.59 -13.59
C GLN A 212 4.48 -5.24 -13.94
N HIS A 213 4.46 -4.84 -15.19
CA HIS A 213 4.95 -3.52 -15.62
C HIS A 213 4.19 -2.37 -14.96
N LEU A 214 2.87 -2.42 -14.94
CA LEU A 214 2.05 -1.39 -14.31
C LEU A 214 2.25 -1.35 -12.78
N PHE A 215 2.28 -2.50 -12.12
CA PHE A 215 2.52 -2.59 -10.68
C PHE A 215 3.89 -2.02 -10.30
N TRP A 216 4.94 -2.41 -11.00
CA TRP A 216 6.30 -1.97 -10.71
C TRP A 216 6.60 -0.54 -11.15
N PHE A 217 5.80 0.03 -12.02
CA PHE A 217 5.84 1.47 -12.28
C PHE A 217 5.50 2.29 -11.03
N PHE A 218 4.63 1.79 -10.18
CA PHE A 218 4.42 2.31 -8.84
C PHE A 218 5.47 1.78 -7.84
N GLY A 219 5.70 0.47 -7.81
CA GLY A 219 6.48 -0.20 -6.77
C GLY A 219 7.94 0.24 -6.72
N HIS A 220 8.56 0.58 -7.83
CA HIS A 220 9.94 1.07 -7.87
C HIS A 220 10.10 2.47 -7.25
N PRO A 221 9.31 3.48 -7.60
CA PRO A 221 9.34 4.79 -6.92
C PRO A 221 8.92 4.73 -5.44
N GLU A 222 8.04 3.82 -5.08
CA GLU A 222 7.58 3.63 -3.69
C GLU A 222 8.74 3.31 -2.74
N VAL A 223 9.63 2.42 -3.14
CA VAL A 223 10.80 2.01 -2.34
C VAL A 223 11.87 3.09 -2.27
#